data_5bacfebf2a5025a1009ce49555e64bc1
#
_entry.id   5bacfebf2a5025a1009ce49555e64bc1
#
_cell.length_a   1.000
_cell.length_b   1.000
_cell.length_c   1.000
_cell.angle_alpha   90.00
_cell.angle_beta   90.00
_cell.angle_gamma   90.00
#
_symmetry.space_group_name_H-M   'P 1'
#
loop_
_entity.id
_entity.type
_entity.pdbx_description
1 polymer ?
#
loop_
_entity_poly.entity_id
_entity_poly.type
_entity_poly.pdbx_seq_one_letter_code
_entity_poly.pdbx_strand_id
1 'polypeptide(L)'
;MWRNAPLHIGLVILLALVAFFLIRVHSAAGATAAETSASEGHRLAEAWCQGCHAVEPHVLEMPNEPPSFRTIANQPGITPLALKVFFRTSHKDMPNLVIGPDEADALASYILSLKGK
;
A
#
# COMPACT_ATOMS: atom_id res chain seq x y z
N MET A 1 53.78 2.87 13.26
CA MET A 1 52.36 2.33 13.36
C MET A 1 51.34 3.08 12.50
N TRP A 2 51.71 4.07 11.67
CA TRP A 2 50.76 4.91 10.89
C TRP A 2 50.71 4.63 9.37
N ARG A 3 51.40 3.61 8.90
CA ARG A 3 51.52 3.31 7.46
C ARG A 3 50.24 2.73 6.81
N ASN A 4 49.31 2.17 7.57
CA ASN A 4 48.10 1.53 7.06
C ASN A 4 46.81 2.39 7.21
N ALA A 5 46.95 3.60 7.79
CA ALA A 5 45.80 4.50 7.97
C ALA A 5 45.03 4.82 6.66
N PRO A 6 45.72 5.13 5.53
CA PRO A 6 44.98 5.40 4.27
C PRO A 6 44.24 4.19 3.73
N LEU A 7 44.77 2.98 3.95
CA LEU A 7 44.15 1.75 3.50
C LEU A 7 42.80 1.47 4.27
N HIS A 8 42.82 1.68 5.58
CA HIS A 8 41.64 1.51 6.42
C HIS A 8 40.58 2.56 6.10
N ILE A 9 40.97 3.81 5.87
CA ILE A 9 40.07 4.88 5.47
C ILE A 9 39.39 4.53 4.12
N GLY A 10 40.16 4.09 3.13
CA GLY A 10 39.67 3.66 1.83
C GLY A 10 38.67 2.50 1.94
N LEU A 11 38.98 1.51 2.81
CA LEU A 11 38.06 0.37 3.03
C LEU A 11 36.75 0.80 3.68
N VAL A 12 36.82 1.67 4.68
CA VAL A 12 35.60 2.19 5.36
C VAL A 12 34.71 2.97 4.39
N ILE A 13 35.30 3.82 3.56
CA ILE A 13 34.54 4.57 2.53
C ILE A 13 33.89 3.62 1.53
N LEU A 14 34.62 2.62 1.06
CA LEU A 14 34.09 1.62 0.14
C LEU A 14 32.90 0.87 0.73
N LEU A 15 33.04 0.39 1.98
CA LEU A 15 31.94 -0.30 2.68
C LEU A 15 30.72 0.60 2.89
N ALA A 16 30.92 1.88 3.23
CA ALA A 16 29.84 2.84 3.36
C ALA A 16 29.10 3.08 2.04
N LEU A 17 29.83 3.19 0.92
CA LEU A 17 29.24 3.35 -0.41
C LEU A 17 28.45 2.11 -0.83
N VAL A 18 28.98 0.91 -0.58
CA VAL A 18 28.28 -0.35 -0.88
C VAL A 18 27.00 -0.45 -0.04
N ALA A 19 27.07 -0.18 1.25
CA ALA A 19 25.91 -0.20 2.13
C ALA A 19 24.84 0.81 1.68
N PHE A 20 25.25 2.03 1.34
CA PHE A 20 24.35 3.06 0.82
C PHE A 20 23.68 2.63 -0.49
N PHE A 21 24.45 2.04 -1.40
CA PHE A 21 23.91 1.54 -2.67
C PHE A 21 22.91 0.41 -2.45
N LEU A 22 23.20 -0.56 -1.58
CA LEU A 22 22.31 -1.66 -1.25
C LEU A 22 20.97 -1.16 -0.63
N ILE A 23 21.05 -0.18 0.27
CA ILE A 23 19.86 0.44 0.86
C ILE A 23 19.01 1.11 -0.24
N ARG A 24 19.63 1.82 -1.18
CA ARG A 24 18.93 2.49 -2.29
C ARG A 24 18.23 1.51 -3.22
N VAL A 25 18.90 0.43 -3.60
CA VAL A 25 18.31 -0.62 -4.46
C VAL A 25 17.15 -1.31 -3.76
N HIS A 26 17.29 -1.62 -2.48
CA HIS A 26 16.23 -2.28 -1.70
C HIS A 26 14.99 -1.38 -1.56
N SER A 27 15.19 -0.10 -1.29
CA SER A 27 14.08 0.87 -1.19
C SER A 27 13.34 1.06 -2.52
N ALA A 28 14.06 1.11 -3.63
CA ALA A 28 13.45 1.22 -4.97
C ALA A 28 12.60 -0.01 -5.32
N ALA A 29 13.09 -1.21 -5.04
CA ALA A 29 12.34 -2.46 -5.29
C ALA A 29 11.06 -2.53 -4.46
N GLY A 30 11.08 -2.06 -3.20
CA GLY A 30 9.89 -2.01 -2.36
C GLY A 30 8.82 -1.03 -2.87
N ALA A 31 9.24 0.13 -3.38
CA ALA A 31 8.31 1.12 -3.92
C ALA A 31 7.58 0.59 -5.17
N THR A 32 8.30 -0.02 -6.11
CA THR A 32 7.70 -0.59 -7.33
C THR A 32 6.72 -1.73 -7.03
N ALA A 33 7.01 -2.58 -6.06
CA ALA A 33 6.10 -3.65 -5.64
C ALA A 33 4.80 -3.09 -5.03
N ALA A 34 4.90 -2.04 -4.21
CA ALA A 34 3.74 -1.39 -3.62
C ALA A 34 2.86 -0.70 -4.67
N GLU A 35 3.45 -0.02 -5.66
CA GLU A 35 2.73 0.60 -6.77
C GLU A 35 2.01 -0.45 -7.64
N THR A 36 2.65 -1.56 -7.93
CA THR A 36 2.06 -2.68 -8.68
C THR A 36 0.87 -3.28 -7.93
N SER A 37 1.01 -3.49 -6.62
CA SER A 37 -0.06 -3.98 -5.76
C SER A 37 -1.24 -3.01 -5.68
N ALA A 38 -0.99 -1.70 -5.55
CA ALA A 38 -2.05 -0.69 -5.54
C ALA A 38 -2.77 -0.58 -6.89
N SER A 39 -2.07 -0.70 -8.01
CA SER A 39 -2.68 -0.67 -9.33
C SER A 39 -3.57 -1.89 -9.59
N GLU A 40 -3.15 -3.06 -9.15
CA GLU A 40 -3.99 -4.26 -9.19
C GLU A 40 -5.21 -4.13 -8.27
N GLY A 41 -5.02 -3.59 -7.07
CA GLY A 41 -6.12 -3.29 -6.15
C GLY A 41 -7.13 -2.30 -6.72
N HIS A 42 -6.69 -1.29 -7.47
CA HIS A 42 -7.57 -0.38 -8.19
C HIS A 42 -8.44 -1.12 -9.20
N ARG A 43 -7.82 -1.94 -10.04
CA ARG A 43 -8.54 -2.75 -11.04
C ARG A 43 -9.59 -3.67 -10.40
N LEU A 44 -9.27 -4.30 -9.28
CA LEU A 44 -10.21 -5.13 -8.52
C LEU A 44 -11.35 -4.29 -7.91
N ALA A 45 -11.05 -3.10 -7.39
CA ALA A 45 -12.03 -2.18 -6.84
C ALA A 45 -13.04 -1.72 -7.91
N GLU A 46 -12.57 -1.38 -9.10
CA GLU A 46 -13.43 -1.06 -10.24
C GLU A 46 -14.33 -2.25 -10.62
N ALA A 47 -13.78 -3.45 -10.66
CA ALA A 47 -14.52 -4.63 -11.07
C ALA A 47 -15.60 -5.06 -10.06
N TRP A 48 -15.35 -4.92 -8.75
CA TRP A 48 -16.18 -5.55 -7.72
C TRP A 48 -16.87 -4.57 -6.77
N CYS A 49 -16.34 -3.37 -6.61
CA CYS A 49 -16.75 -2.46 -5.54
C CYS A 49 -17.42 -1.18 -6.04
N GLN A 50 -17.12 -0.74 -7.26
CA GLN A 50 -17.63 0.54 -7.80
C GLN A 50 -19.16 0.57 -7.97
N GLY A 51 -19.81 -0.56 -8.02
CA GLY A 51 -21.27 -0.62 -8.08
C GLY A 51 -21.99 -0.04 -6.85
N CYS A 52 -21.26 0.07 -5.72
CA CYS A 52 -21.79 0.58 -4.46
C CYS A 52 -20.88 1.64 -3.81
N HIS A 53 -19.58 1.56 -3.97
CA HIS A 53 -18.61 2.47 -3.39
C HIS A 53 -18.04 3.43 -4.43
N ALA A 54 -17.83 4.69 -4.07
CA ALA A 54 -16.97 5.59 -4.83
C ALA A 54 -15.51 5.12 -4.66
N VAL A 55 -14.96 4.47 -5.68
CA VAL A 55 -13.61 3.89 -5.64
C VAL A 55 -12.55 4.90 -6.07
N GLU A 56 -12.91 5.89 -6.89
CA GLU A 56 -12.01 6.92 -7.39
C GLU A 56 -11.77 8.03 -6.36
N PRO A 57 -10.55 8.62 -6.31
CA PRO A 57 -10.19 9.60 -5.29
C PRO A 57 -10.97 10.92 -5.38
N HIS A 58 -11.53 11.24 -6.53
CA HIS A 58 -12.17 12.54 -6.80
C HIS A 58 -13.70 12.47 -6.87
N VAL A 59 -14.29 11.30 -6.68
CA VAL A 59 -15.76 11.14 -6.68
C VAL A 59 -16.31 11.62 -5.34
N LEU A 60 -17.32 12.48 -5.40
CA LEU A 60 -18.03 12.97 -4.21
C LEU A 60 -18.97 11.88 -3.69
N GLU A 61 -19.00 11.71 -2.38
CA GLU A 61 -19.98 10.85 -1.72
C GLU A 61 -21.38 11.44 -1.84
N MET A 62 -22.35 10.61 -2.19
CA MET A 62 -23.76 10.99 -2.18
C MET A 62 -24.37 10.64 -0.81
N PRO A 63 -25.34 11.41 -0.32
CA PRO A 63 -26.06 11.06 0.89
C PRO A 63 -26.70 9.66 0.77
N ASN A 64 -26.53 8.84 1.80
CA ASN A 64 -27.03 7.46 1.90
C ASN A 64 -26.31 6.41 1.04
N GLU A 65 -25.19 6.75 0.42
CA GLU A 65 -24.30 5.76 -0.22
C GLU A 65 -23.31 5.16 0.79
N PRO A 66 -22.78 3.96 0.52
CA PRO A 66 -21.64 3.43 1.28
C PRO A 66 -20.44 4.39 1.25
N PRO A 67 -19.59 4.42 2.30
CA PRO A 67 -18.46 5.35 2.35
C PRO A 67 -17.51 5.12 1.18
N SER A 68 -16.99 6.22 0.63
CA SER A 68 -15.97 6.15 -0.44
C SER A 68 -14.68 5.49 0.08
N PHE A 69 -13.89 4.91 -0.82
CA PHE A 69 -12.59 4.35 -0.47
C PHE A 69 -11.64 5.40 0.11
N ARG A 70 -11.76 6.65 -0.33
CA ARG A 70 -11.02 7.77 0.28
C ARG A 70 -11.44 8.01 1.73
N THR A 71 -12.73 8.01 2.02
CA THR A 71 -13.23 8.14 3.40
C THR A 71 -12.76 6.98 4.26
N ILE A 72 -12.84 5.74 3.76
CA ILE A 72 -12.33 4.55 4.45
C ILE A 72 -10.84 4.69 4.75
N ALA A 73 -10.03 5.09 3.76
CA ALA A 73 -8.59 5.25 3.90
C ALA A 73 -8.18 6.26 4.97
N ASN A 74 -9.02 7.28 5.20
CA ASN A 74 -8.75 8.36 6.16
C ASN A 74 -9.37 8.12 7.55
N GLN A 75 -10.04 6.99 7.78
CA GLN A 75 -10.56 6.65 9.10
C GLN A 75 -9.44 6.44 10.12
N PRO A 76 -9.62 6.89 11.39
CA PRO A 76 -8.67 6.59 12.45
C PRO A 76 -8.47 5.08 12.63
N GLY A 77 -7.23 4.65 12.76
CA GLY A 77 -6.90 3.24 13.04
C GLY A 77 -7.00 2.30 11.84
N ILE A 78 -7.29 2.80 10.63
CA ILE A 78 -7.30 1.95 9.44
C ILE A 78 -5.88 1.44 9.14
N THR A 79 -5.73 0.14 8.95
CA THR A 79 -4.48 -0.55 8.66
C THR A 79 -4.71 -1.62 7.60
N PRO A 80 -3.65 -2.14 6.94
CA PRO A 80 -3.78 -3.26 6.01
C PRO A 80 -4.47 -4.47 6.66
N LEU A 81 -4.12 -4.78 7.91
CA LEU A 81 -4.72 -5.90 8.63
C LEU A 81 -6.21 -5.65 8.91
N ALA A 82 -6.57 -4.45 9.34
CA ALA A 82 -7.98 -4.09 9.60
C ALA A 82 -8.83 -4.25 8.33
N LEU A 83 -8.34 -3.79 7.18
CA LEU A 83 -9.02 -3.95 5.90
C LEU A 83 -9.18 -5.42 5.53
N LYS A 84 -8.13 -6.23 5.67
CA LYS A 84 -8.19 -7.67 5.36
C LYS A 84 -9.16 -8.43 6.26
N VAL A 85 -9.24 -8.08 7.54
CA VAL A 85 -10.25 -8.62 8.46
C VAL A 85 -11.66 -8.19 8.02
N PHE A 86 -11.81 -6.93 7.65
CA PHE A 86 -13.08 -6.37 7.21
C PHE A 86 -13.61 -7.04 5.94
N PHE A 87 -12.76 -7.34 4.97
CA PHE A 87 -13.14 -8.07 3.75
C PHE A 87 -13.61 -9.51 4.02
N ARG A 88 -13.25 -10.10 5.16
CA ARG A 88 -13.65 -11.45 5.57
C ARG A 88 -14.88 -11.46 6.47
N THR A 89 -15.39 -10.30 6.87
CA THR A 89 -16.57 -10.17 7.70
C THR A 89 -17.69 -9.59 6.88
N SER A 90 -18.88 -10.23 6.93
CA SER A 90 -20.06 -9.63 6.32
C SER A 90 -20.40 -8.35 7.09
N HIS A 91 -20.47 -7.24 6.41
CA HIS A 91 -21.02 -6.01 6.93
C HIS A 91 -22.33 -5.70 6.21
N LYS A 92 -23.17 -4.93 6.89
CA LYS A 92 -24.51 -4.64 6.47
C LYS A 92 -24.54 -4.18 5.01
N ASP A 93 -25.40 -4.79 4.22
CA ASP A 93 -25.69 -4.46 2.83
C ASP A 93 -24.53 -4.66 1.82
N MET A 94 -23.39 -5.19 2.23
CA MET A 94 -22.33 -5.58 1.33
C MET A 94 -22.48 -7.03 0.85
N PRO A 95 -22.36 -7.32 -0.45
CA PRO A 95 -22.36 -8.69 -0.96
C PRO A 95 -21.27 -9.53 -0.31
N ASN A 96 -21.55 -10.81 -0.05
CA ASN A 96 -20.57 -11.74 0.46
C ASN A 96 -19.61 -12.17 -0.68
N LEU A 97 -18.58 -11.36 -0.93
CA LEU A 97 -17.55 -11.64 -1.92
C LEU A 97 -16.51 -12.61 -1.34
N VAL A 98 -16.14 -13.60 -2.12
CA VAL A 98 -15.02 -14.47 -1.79
C VAL A 98 -13.72 -13.81 -2.30
N ILE A 99 -13.03 -13.11 -1.42
CA ILE A 99 -11.80 -12.38 -1.74
C ILE A 99 -10.60 -13.21 -1.26
N GLY A 100 -9.73 -13.60 -2.18
CA GLY A 100 -8.50 -14.34 -1.88
C GLY A 100 -7.48 -13.49 -1.11
N PRO A 101 -6.45 -14.12 -0.51
CA PRO A 101 -5.44 -13.39 0.27
C PRO A 101 -4.71 -12.30 -0.54
N ASP A 102 -4.27 -12.63 -1.75
CA ASP A 102 -3.51 -11.71 -2.62
C ASP A 102 -4.38 -10.55 -3.11
N GLU A 103 -5.64 -10.83 -3.43
CA GLU A 103 -6.64 -9.83 -3.81
C GLU A 103 -6.96 -8.89 -2.65
N ALA A 104 -7.05 -9.43 -1.44
CA ALA A 104 -7.26 -8.63 -0.23
C ALA A 104 -6.04 -7.73 0.07
N ASP A 105 -4.82 -8.21 -0.18
CA ASP A 105 -3.60 -7.42 -0.05
C ASP A 105 -3.54 -6.30 -1.12
N ALA A 106 -3.91 -6.59 -2.36
CA ALA A 106 -3.97 -5.60 -3.43
C ALA A 106 -5.03 -4.52 -3.15
N LEU A 107 -6.24 -4.92 -2.79
CA LEU A 107 -7.33 -3.99 -2.42
C LEU A 107 -6.94 -3.11 -1.22
N ALA A 108 -6.35 -3.68 -0.18
CA ALA A 108 -5.87 -2.92 0.97
C ALA A 108 -4.78 -1.91 0.58
N SER A 109 -3.85 -2.30 -0.29
CA SER A 109 -2.81 -1.42 -0.82
C SER A 109 -3.40 -0.24 -1.59
N TYR A 110 -4.39 -0.50 -2.45
CA TYR A 110 -5.08 0.55 -3.18
C TYR A 110 -5.82 1.51 -2.26
N ILE A 111 -6.67 1.00 -1.36
CA ILE A 111 -7.41 1.84 -0.42
C ILE A 111 -6.47 2.74 0.37
N LEU A 112 -5.39 2.18 0.94
CA LEU A 112 -4.43 2.95 1.72
C LEU A 112 -3.63 3.96 0.88
N SER A 113 -3.48 3.74 -0.42
CA SER A 113 -2.87 4.72 -1.33
C SER A 113 -3.68 6.00 -1.48
N LEU A 114 -4.96 5.97 -1.10
CA LEU A 114 -5.87 7.12 -1.12
C LEU A 114 -5.80 7.98 0.15
N LYS A 115 -4.99 7.58 1.12
CA LYS A 115 -4.84 8.32 2.37
C LYS A 115 -4.23 9.70 2.14
N GLY A 116 -4.88 10.73 2.69
CA GLY A 116 -4.42 12.12 2.55
C GLY A 116 -4.72 12.77 1.19
N LYS A 117 -5.48 12.11 0.33
CA LYS A 117 -5.89 12.64 -0.99
C LYS A 117 -7.27 13.27 -0.95
#